data_9e7adec45ddaad4b040877b58d3143ab
#
_entry.id   9e7adec45ddaad4b040877b58d3143ab
#
_cell.length_a   1.000
_cell.length_b   1.000
_cell.length_c   1.000
_cell.angle_alpha   90.00
_cell.angle_beta   90.00
_cell.angle_gamma   90.00
#
_symmetry.space_group_name_H-M   'P 1'
#
loop_
_entity.id
_entity.type
_entity.pdbx_description
1 polymer ?
#
loop_
_entity_poly.entity_id
_entity_poly.type
_entity_poly.pdbx_seq_one_letter_code
_entity_poly.pdbx_strand_id
1 'polypeptide(L)'
;MAAVSLTVNGKSVTADVDSRTLLVQLLREHLRLTGTHVGCDTSQCGACVVLVNGKAVKSCTVLALQLEGADVLSIEGLAPADGPLHPMQEAFRENHGLQCGYCTPGMILTAVDLVRRKGHELDDRTIREELEGNICRCTGYHNICLLYTSRCV
;
A
#
# COMPACT_ATOMS: atom_id res chain seq x y z
N MET A 1 26.34 -8.92 4.12
CA MET A 1 24.92 -9.30 4.02
C MET A 1 24.46 -9.80 5.36
N ALA A 2 23.21 -9.56 5.72
CA ALA A 2 22.61 -10.00 6.97
C ALA A 2 21.24 -10.64 6.66
N ALA A 3 20.88 -11.70 7.39
CA ALA A 3 19.58 -12.32 7.26
C ALA A 3 18.50 -11.49 7.95
N VAL A 4 17.34 -11.41 7.33
CA VAL A 4 16.12 -10.84 7.92
C VAL A 4 15.00 -11.86 7.73
N SER A 5 14.23 -12.10 8.80
CA SER A 5 13.06 -12.97 8.79
C SER A 5 11.82 -12.18 9.13
N LEU A 6 10.82 -12.24 8.26
CA LEU A 6 9.55 -11.49 8.40
C LEU A 6 8.42 -12.28 7.74
N THR A 7 7.19 -11.88 8.01
CA THR A 7 6.03 -12.41 7.30
C THR A 7 5.65 -11.46 6.17
N VAL A 8 5.48 -11.98 4.95
CA VAL A 8 5.02 -11.19 3.80
C VAL A 8 3.80 -11.87 3.19
N ASN A 9 2.67 -11.16 3.15
CA ASN A 9 1.40 -11.66 2.63
C ASN A 9 1.01 -13.02 3.28
N GLY A 10 1.19 -13.11 4.60
CA GLY A 10 0.88 -14.31 5.37
C GLY A 10 1.88 -15.48 5.23
N LYS A 11 3.00 -15.28 4.53
CA LYS A 11 4.05 -16.30 4.35
C LYS A 11 5.32 -15.87 5.07
N SER A 12 5.90 -16.79 5.84
CA SER A 12 7.23 -16.57 6.44
C SER A 12 8.30 -16.53 5.36
N VAL A 13 9.14 -15.51 5.40
CA VAL A 13 10.22 -15.25 4.45
C VAL A 13 11.50 -14.97 5.20
N THR A 14 12.59 -15.59 4.77
CA THR A 14 13.95 -15.25 5.21
C THR A 14 14.79 -14.88 3.99
N ALA A 15 15.45 -13.72 4.04
CA ALA A 15 16.28 -13.22 2.95
C ALA A 15 17.61 -12.69 3.47
N ASP A 16 18.69 -12.98 2.74
CA ASP A 16 19.99 -12.36 2.96
C ASP A 16 20.06 -11.06 2.15
N VAL A 17 20.20 -9.94 2.85
CA VAL A 17 20.17 -8.61 2.25
C VAL A 17 21.38 -7.78 2.66
N ASP A 18 21.72 -6.78 1.84
CA ASP A 18 22.68 -5.73 2.24
C ASP A 18 22.05 -4.87 3.35
N SER A 19 22.87 -4.32 4.24
CA SER A 19 22.39 -3.49 5.35
C SER A 19 21.62 -2.24 4.92
N ARG A 20 21.78 -1.82 3.67
CA ARG A 20 21.11 -0.65 3.09
C ARG A 20 19.88 -1.01 2.27
N THR A 21 19.53 -2.29 2.15
CA THR A 21 18.37 -2.73 1.38
C THR A 21 17.09 -2.17 1.97
N LEU A 22 16.34 -1.41 1.15
CA LEU A 22 15.04 -0.88 1.53
C LEU A 22 13.95 -1.96 1.43
N LEU A 23 12.87 -1.82 2.19
CA LEU A 23 11.74 -2.75 2.11
C LEU A 23 11.19 -2.88 0.69
N VAL A 24 11.08 -1.77 -0.05
CA VAL A 24 10.62 -1.80 -1.44
C VAL A 24 11.52 -2.64 -2.35
N GLN A 25 12.84 -2.62 -2.12
CA GLN A 25 13.79 -3.44 -2.88
C GLN A 25 13.66 -4.91 -2.49
N LEU A 26 13.52 -5.22 -1.20
CA LEU A 26 13.24 -6.58 -0.74
C LEU A 26 11.99 -7.13 -1.43
N LEU A 27 10.88 -6.39 -1.43
CA LEU A 27 9.63 -6.82 -2.06
C LEU A 27 9.79 -7.05 -3.56
N ARG A 28 10.32 -6.06 -4.29
CA ARG A 28 10.34 -6.07 -5.75
C ARG A 28 11.45 -6.94 -6.35
N GLU A 29 12.66 -6.88 -5.77
CA GLU A 29 13.86 -7.48 -6.36
C GLU A 29 14.14 -8.88 -5.82
N HIS A 30 13.99 -9.08 -4.51
CA HIS A 30 14.21 -10.37 -3.88
C HIS A 30 12.98 -11.28 -3.94
N LEU A 31 11.79 -10.75 -3.59
CA LEU A 31 10.56 -11.54 -3.52
C LEU A 31 9.72 -11.50 -4.80
N ARG A 32 10.10 -10.66 -5.78
CA ARG A 32 9.39 -10.49 -7.06
C ARG A 32 7.94 -10.03 -6.92
N LEU A 33 7.59 -9.37 -5.81
CA LEU A 33 6.30 -8.75 -5.58
C LEU A 33 6.32 -7.34 -6.20
N THR A 34 5.99 -7.25 -7.47
CA THR A 34 6.14 -6.02 -8.28
C THR A 34 4.95 -5.07 -8.20
N GLY A 35 3.88 -5.44 -7.52
CA GLY A 35 2.70 -4.60 -7.32
C GLY A 35 2.96 -3.37 -6.43
N THR A 36 4.00 -3.39 -5.60
CA THR A 36 4.49 -2.20 -4.90
C THR A 36 5.33 -1.37 -5.86
N HIS A 37 4.87 -0.18 -6.24
CA HIS A 37 5.50 0.68 -7.24
C HIS A 37 6.48 1.69 -6.63
N VAL A 38 7.39 2.23 -7.44
CA VAL A 38 8.32 3.31 -7.07
C VAL A 38 8.12 4.48 -8.02
N GLY A 39 7.56 5.58 -7.55
CA GLY A 39 7.26 6.76 -8.37
C GLY A 39 8.13 7.99 -8.08
N CYS A 40 8.99 7.93 -7.05
CA CYS A 40 9.92 9.01 -6.70
C CYS A 40 11.11 8.47 -5.92
N ASP A 41 12.08 9.36 -5.67
CA ASP A 41 13.25 9.15 -4.79
C ASP A 41 13.22 10.04 -3.54
N THR A 42 12.13 10.80 -3.35
CA THR A 42 11.96 11.82 -2.30
C THR A 42 10.94 11.45 -1.24
N SER A 43 10.45 10.21 -1.24
CA SER A 43 9.48 9.68 -0.27
C SER A 43 8.13 10.41 -0.23
N GLN A 44 7.76 11.10 -1.31
CA GLN A 44 6.54 11.93 -1.38
C GLN A 44 5.37 11.23 -2.06
N CYS A 45 5.61 10.46 -3.14
CA CYS A 45 4.55 10.04 -4.06
C CYS A 45 3.55 9.00 -3.50
N GLY A 46 3.91 8.22 -2.50
CA GLY A 46 3.05 7.19 -1.89
C GLY A 46 2.81 5.93 -2.74
N ALA A 47 3.40 5.83 -3.94
CA ALA A 47 3.23 4.64 -4.79
C ALA A 47 3.79 3.35 -4.16
N CYS A 48 4.73 3.49 -3.24
CA CYS A 48 5.40 2.39 -2.54
C CYS A 48 4.75 2.01 -1.20
N VAL A 49 3.58 2.54 -0.87
CA VAL A 49 2.91 2.23 0.41
C VAL A 49 2.55 0.76 0.48
N VAL A 50 2.89 0.16 1.62
CA VAL A 50 2.50 -1.18 2.06
C VAL A 50 1.99 -1.10 3.50
N LEU A 51 1.37 -2.15 4.02
CA LEU A 51 1.04 -2.20 5.44
C LEU A 51 2.14 -2.96 6.18
N VAL A 52 2.69 -2.36 7.23
CA VAL A 52 3.63 -2.99 8.16
C VAL A 52 2.95 -3.06 9.52
N ASN A 53 2.75 -4.26 10.03
CA ASN A 53 1.99 -4.50 11.26
C ASN A 53 0.63 -3.78 11.24
N GLY A 54 -0.03 -3.80 10.08
CA GLY A 54 -1.34 -3.20 9.86
C GLY A 54 -1.38 -1.69 9.64
N LYS A 55 -0.23 -0.99 9.60
CA LYS A 55 -0.13 0.47 9.40
C LYS A 55 0.46 0.81 8.04
N ALA A 56 -0.09 1.81 7.36
CA ALA A 56 0.44 2.30 6.09
C ALA A 56 1.84 2.91 6.25
N VAL A 57 2.80 2.38 5.51
CA VAL A 57 4.22 2.77 5.56
C VAL A 57 4.75 2.91 4.13
N LYS A 58 5.51 3.95 3.87
CA LYS A 58 6.25 4.11 2.60
C LYS A 58 7.47 3.19 2.62
N SER A 59 7.41 2.09 1.90
CA SER A 59 8.48 1.05 1.90
C SER A 59 9.83 1.54 1.37
N CYS A 60 9.86 2.68 0.69
CA CYS A 60 11.10 3.34 0.25
C CYS A 60 11.84 4.09 1.37
N THR A 61 11.29 4.16 2.58
CA THR A 61 11.90 4.86 3.74
C THR A 61 12.31 3.92 4.87
N VAL A 62 12.09 2.62 4.72
CA VAL A 62 12.34 1.63 5.77
C VAL A 62 13.39 0.63 5.28
N LEU A 63 14.40 0.39 6.11
CA LEU A 63 15.39 -0.65 5.86
C LEU A 63 14.79 -2.03 6.15
N ALA A 64 15.04 -3.00 5.26
CA ALA A 64 14.53 -4.36 5.42
C ALA A 64 14.95 -4.99 6.76
N LEU A 65 16.19 -4.77 7.20
CA LEU A 65 16.70 -5.29 8.47
C LEU A 65 16.02 -4.74 9.72
N GLN A 66 15.31 -3.60 9.63
CA GLN A 66 14.54 -3.05 10.75
C GLN A 66 13.22 -3.79 10.99
N LEU A 67 12.85 -4.68 10.06
CA LEU A 67 11.56 -5.36 10.04
C LEU A 67 11.66 -6.83 10.47
N GLU A 68 12.68 -7.20 11.25
CA GLU A 68 12.77 -8.53 11.82
C GLU A 68 11.50 -8.89 12.59
N GLY A 69 10.86 -10.00 12.23
CA GLY A 69 9.61 -10.47 12.82
C GLY A 69 8.35 -9.67 12.46
N ALA A 70 8.45 -8.65 11.61
CA ALA A 70 7.29 -7.83 11.22
C ALA A 70 6.36 -8.59 10.26
N ASP A 71 5.08 -8.19 10.25
CA ASP A 71 4.08 -8.59 9.26
C ASP A 71 3.91 -7.50 8.20
N VAL A 72 4.18 -7.85 6.94
CA VAL A 72 4.11 -6.95 5.80
C VAL A 72 3.03 -7.43 4.84
N LEU A 73 2.08 -6.54 4.53
CA LEU A 73 1.04 -6.80 3.53
C LEU A 73 1.24 -5.85 2.33
N SER A 74 1.51 -6.43 1.17
CA SER A 74 1.51 -5.73 -0.11
C SER A 74 0.17 -5.90 -0.83
N ILE A 75 0.00 -5.23 -1.97
CA ILE A 75 -1.26 -5.30 -2.73
C ILE A 75 -1.58 -6.74 -3.18
N GLU A 76 -0.56 -7.54 -3.44
CA GLU A 76 -0.72 -8.95 -3.87
C GLU A 76 -1.31 -9.84 -2.77
N GLY A 77 -1.19 -9.44 -1.51
CA GLY A 77 -1.73 -10.19 -0.37
C GLY A 77 -3.08 -9.66 0.12
N LEU A 78 -3.58 -8.55 -0.43
CA LEU A 78 -4.81 -7.91 0.06
C LEU A 78 -6.07 -8.73 -0.23
N ALA A 79 -6.09 -9.43 -1.36
CA ALA A 79 -7.17 -10.34 -1.74
C ALA A 79 -6.60 -11.72 -2.11
N PRO A 80 -7.36 -12.81 -1.93
CA PRO A 80 -6.95 -14.13 -2.38
C PRO A 80 -6.77 -14.16 -3.90
N ALA A 81 -5.78 -14.91 -4.40
CA ALA A 81 -5.48 -15.00 -5.83
C ALA A 81 -6.69 -15.49 -6.67
N ASP A 82 -7.44 -16.45 -6.13
CA ASP A 82 -8.61 -17.07 -6.78
C ASP A 82 -9.93 -16.68 -6.10
N GLY A 83 -9.93 -15.59 -5.32
CA GLY A 83 -11.08 -15.14 -4.55
C GLY A 83 -11.62 -13.79 -5.01
N PRO A 84 -12.65 -13.28 -4.32
CA PRO A 84 -13.19 -11.94 -4.58
C PRO A 84 -12.15 -10.87 -4.24
N LEU A 85 -12.25 -9.73 -4.94
CA LEU A 85 -11.48 -8.55 -4.61
C LEU A 85 -11.79 -8.08 -3.19
N HIS A 86 -10.79 -7.45 -2.55
CA HIS A 86 -11.06 -6.73 -1.30
C HIS A 86 -12.05 -5.59 -1.57
N PRO A 87 -12.99 -5.27 -0.64
CA PRO A 87 -13.99 -4.21 -0.84
C PRO A 87 -13.42 -2.88 -1.32
N MET A 88 -12.22 -2.50 -0.86
CA MET A 88 -11.54 -1.30 -1.32
C MET A 88 -11.09 -1.39 -2.79
N GLN A 89 -10.62 -2.56 -3.25
CA GLN A 89 -10.28 -2.77 -4.66
C GLN A 89 -11.53 -2.71 -5.55
N GLU A 90 -12.63 -3.31 -5.07
CA GLU A 90 -13.94 -3.25 -5.72
C GLU A 90 -14.42 -1.81 -5.86
N ALA A 91 -14.36 -1.02 -4.78
CA ALA A 91 -14.74 0.38 -4.76
C ALA A 91 -13.93 1.20 -5.78
N PHE A 92 -12.61 1.01 -5.86
CA PHE A 92 -11.75 1.65 -6.88
C PHE A 92 -12.19 1.32 -8.30
N ARG A 93 -12.57 0.09 -8.56
CA ARG A 93 -13.07 -0.37 -9.86
C ARG A 93 -14.43 0.26 -10.20
N GLU A 94 -15.40 0.16 -9.30
CA GLU A 94 -16.78 0.62 -9.52
C GLU A 94 -16.90 2.13 -9.68
N ASN A 95 -16.10 2.89 -8.93
CA ASN A 95 -16.12 4.36 -8.97
C ASN A 95 -15.11 4.96 -9.94
N HIS A 96 -14.46 4.15 -10.77
CA HIS A 96 -13.43 4.60 -11.70
C HIS A 96 -12.31 5.40 -11.02
N GLY A 97 -11.87 4.96 -9.85
CA GLY A 97 -10.82 5.61 -9.06
C GLY A 97 -9.41 5.46 -9.62
N LEU A 98 -9.26 4.91 -10.82
CA LEU A 98 -7.97 4.69 -11.47
C LEU A 98 -8.04 4.93 -12.99
N GLN A 99 -6.91 5.29 -13.58
CA GLN A 99 -6.71 5.34 -15.04
C GLN A 99 -5.48 4.50 -15.40
N CYS A 100 -4.25 5.04 -15.29
CA CYS A 100 -3.05 4.25 -15.58
C CYS A 100 -2.78 3.14 -14.54
N GLY A 101 -3.34 3.24 -13.34
CA GLY A 101 -3.19 2.26 -12.27
C GLY A 101 -1.88 2.32 -11.48
N TYR A 102 -0.94 3.21 -11.82
CA TYR A 102 0.38 3.24 -11.18
C TYR A 102 0.33 3.61 -9.70
N CYS A 103 -0.47 4.60 -9.31
CA CYS A 103 -0.66 5.00 -7.91
C CYS A 103 -1.59 4.05 -7.14
N THR A 104 -2.35 3.22 -7.83
CA THR A 104 -3.50 2.50 -7.27
C THR A 104 -3.14 1.53 -6.15
N PRO A 105 -2.09 0.70 -6.21
CA PRO A 105 -1.73 -0.19 -5.11
C PRO A 105 -1.45 0.55 -3.80
N GLY A 106 -0.61 1.58 -3.86
CA GLY A 106 -0.30 2.39 -2.68
C GLY A 106 -1.50 3.16 -2.15
N MET A 107 -2.34 3.69 -3.05
CA MET A 107 -3.57 4.40 -2.69
C MET A 107 -4.57 3.48 -1.99
N ILE A 108 -4.77 2.26 -2.49
CA ILE A 108 -5.67 1.26 -1.88
C ILE A 108 -5.19 0.90 -0.47
N LEU A 109 -3.90 0.62 -0.28
CA LEU A 109 -3.38 0.25 1.04
C LEU A 109 -3.43 1.41 2.04
N THR A 110 -3.19 2.64 1.59
CA THR A 110 -3.42 3.85 2.40
C THR A 110 -4.90 3.97 2.79
N ALA A 111 -5.81 3.72 1.84
CA ALA A 111 -7.24 3.76 2.07
C ALA A 111 -7.71 2.69 3.09
N VAL A 112 -7.19 1.48 2.99
CA VAL A 112 -7.48 0.39 3.95
C VAL A 112 -7.05 0.77 5.37
N ASP A 113 -5.84 1.33 5.53
CA ASP A 113 -5.37 1.82 6.83
C ASP A 113 -6.22 2.97 7.34
N LEU A 114 -6.58 3.92 6.48
CA LEU A 114 -7.42 5.06 6.83
C LEU A 114 -8.79 4.63 7.37
N VAL A 115 -9.48 3.71 6.68
CA VAL A 115 -10.76 3.17 7.12
C VAL A 115 -10.63 2.45 8.47
N ARG A 116 -9.57 1.67 8.66
CA ARG A 116 -9.31 1.00 9.95
C ARG A 116 -9.10 1.96 11.11
N ARG A 117 -8.41 3.10 10.85
CA ARG A 117 -8.11 4.10 11.88
C ARG A 117 -9.27 5.02 12.21
N LYS A 118 -10.03 5.45 11.21
CA LYS A 118 -11.06 6.49 11.34
C LYS A 118 -12.49 5.93 11.34
N GLY A 119 -12.73 4.78 10.74
CA GLY A 119 -14.06 4.16 10.69
C GLY A 119 -15.11 5.08 10.09
N HIS A 120 -16.18 5.33 10.86
CA HIS A 120 -17.31 6.18 10.44
C HIS A 120 -17.06 7.70 10.52
N GLU A 121 -15.90 8.13 11.01
CA GLU A 121 -15.54 9.55 11.12
C GLU A 121 -14.93 10.13 9.84
N LEU A 122 -15.08 9.44 8.71
CA LEU A 122 -14.54 9.85 7.42
C LEU A 122 -15.49 10.82 6.71
N ASP A 123 -15.14 12.09 6.68
CA ASP A 123 -15.74 13.09 5.80
C ASP A 123 -14.83 13.39 4.58
N ASP A 124 -15.35 14.09 3.59
CA ASP A 124 -14.61 14.40 2.35
C ASP A 124 -13.32 15.19 2.61
N ARG A 125 -13.33 16.06 3.61
CA ARG A 125 -12.15 16.84 3.99
C ARG A 125 -11.06 15.94 4.59
N THR A 126 -11.41 15.11 5.55
CA THR A 126 -10.48 14.15 6.19
C THR A 126 -9.88 13.21 5.16
N ILE A 127 -10.69 12.71 4.21
CA ILE A 127 -10.22 11.84 3.13
C ILE A 127 -9.17 12.53 2.28
N ARG A 128 -9.41 13.78 1.87
CA ARG A 128 -8.47 14.56 1.06
C ARG A 128 -7.16 14.82 1.79
N GLU A 129 -7.25 15.23 3.04
CA GLU A 129 -6.08 15.50 3.89
C GLU A 129 -5.24 14.23 4.11
N GLU A 130 -5.85 13.10 4.41
CA GLU A 130 -5.17 11.82 4.66
C GLU A 130 -4.55 11.20 3.37
N LEU A 131 -5.08 11.53 2.20
CA LEU A 131 -4.55 11.09 0.91
C LEU A 131 -3.47 12.00 0.32
N GLU A 132 -3.12 13.12 0.96
CA GLU A 132 -2.06 14.03 0.47
C GLU A 132 -0.71 13.35 0.28
N GLY A 133 -0.44 12.28 1.02
CA GLY A 133 0.77 11.46 0.87
C GLY A 133 0.80 10.53 -0.35
N ASN A 134 -0.26 10.52 -1.18
CA ASN A 134 -0.41 9.67 -2.35
C ASN A 134 -0.70 10.49 -3.59
N ILE A 135 0.22 10.50 -4.56
CA ILE A 135 0.10 11.33 -5.77
C ILE A 135 -0.52 10.52 -6.92
N CYS A 136 -1.63 11.02 -7.45
CA CYS A 136 -2.24 10.55 -8.69
C CYS A 136 -2.18 11.65 -9.76
N ARG A 137 -1.57 11.36 -10.91
CA ARG A 137 -1.45 12.33 -12.03
C ARG A 137 -2.64 12.28 -12.98
N CYS A 138 -3.48 11.25 -12.92
CA CYS A 138 -4.49 10.96 -13.94
C CYS A 138 -5.89 11.46 -13.58
N THR A 139 -6.37 11.20 -12.34
CA THR A 139 -7.79 11.25 -11.97
C THR A 139 -8.26 12.59 -11.43
N GLY A 140 -7.35 13.47 -10.99
CA GLY A 140 -7.70 14.68 -10.24
C GLY A 140 -8.37 14.39 -8.88
N TYR A 141 -8.26 13.15 -8.38
CA TYR A 141 -8.73 12.67 -7.07
C TYR A 141 -10.26 12.64 -6.89
N HIS A 142 -11.06 13.23 -7.77
CA HIS A 142 -12.51 13.31 -7.58
C HIS A 142 -13.14 11.93 -7.33
N ASN A 143 -12.94 11.00 -8.24
CA ASN A 143 -13.48 9.65 -8.11
C ASN A 143 -12.84 8.86 -6.96
N ILE A 144 -11.57 9.12 -6.66
CA ILE A 144 -10.90 8.50 -5.50
C ILE A 144 -11.55 8.95 -4.19
N CYS A 145 -11.92 10.21 -4.06
CA CYS A 145 -12.59 10.70 -2.85
C CYS A 145 -14.02 10.16 -2.72
N LEU A 146 -14.73 9.94 -3.82
CA LEU A 146 -16.07 9.35 -3.81
C LEU A 146 -16.13 7.91 -3.27
N LEU A 147 -15.02 7.17 -3.32
CA LEU A 147 -14.95 5.78 -2.82
C LEU A 147 -15.41 5.65 -1.36
N TYR A 148 -15.14 6.64 -0.55
CA TYR A 148 -15.41 6.65 0.88
C TYR A 148 -16.83 7.11 1.21
N THR A 149 -17.45 7.90 0.32
CA THR A 149 -18.78 8.48 0.54
C THR A 149 -19.90 7.64 -0.08
N SER A 150 -19.58 6.80 -1.05
CA SER A 150 -20.58 6.01 -1.77
C SER A 150 -20.91 4.66 -1.13
N ARG A 151 -20.08 4.13 -0.25
CA ARG A 151 -20.36 2.94 0.58
C ARG A 151 -19.59 3.00 1.88
N CYS A 152 -20.30 2.82 3.01
CA CYS A 152 -19.65 2.45 4.25
C CYS A 152 -18.96 1.10 4.06
N VAL A 153 -17.67 1.11 3.99
CA VAL A 153 -16.86 -0.10 3.98
C VAL A 153 -16.65 -0.56 5.41
#